data_e484fd07c20cb9a4fb13976b0ca7c0af
#
_entry.id   e484fd07c20cb9a4fb13976b0ca7c0af
#
_cell.length_a   1.000
_cell.length_b   1.000
_cell.length_c   1.000
_cell.angle_alpha   90.00
_cell.angle_beta   90.00
_cell.angle_gamma   90.00
#
_symmetry.space_group_name_H-M   'P 1'
#
loop_
_entity.id
_entity.type
_entity.pdbx_description
1 polymer ?
#
loop_
_entity_poly.entity_id
_entity_poly.type
_entity_poly.pdbx_seq_one_letter_code
_entity_poly.pdbx_strand_id
1 'polypeptide(L)'
;MPESSSSRIKCLRQTLGMTQVNFGLKLGVKRGVITSLESGITDLQDPLLSLVCSVFNARREWLETGEGEMFEPEDAEAPFYDAMGIITNDEPDSFRKRFVIALAELDDAGLDAMEQFIRSLIRDTGTKKDGD
;
A
#
# COMPACT_ATOMS: atom_id res chain seq x y z
N MET A 1 12.14 22.18 -5.37
CA MET A 1 11.83 21.02 -6.21
C MET A 1 13.11 20.24 -6.54
N PRO A 2 13.12 18.94 -6.37
CA PRO A 2 14.29 18.15 -6.75
C PRO A 2 14.44 18.12 -8.27
N GLU A 3 15.60 18.54 -8.75
CA GLU A 3 15.84 18.75 -10.18
C GLU A 3 16.50 17.55 -10.88
N SER A 4 17.07 16.62 -10.11
CA SER A 4 17.77 15.47 -10.68
C SER A 4 17.21 14.17 -10.13
N SER A 5 17.48 13.06 -10.81
CA SER A 5 17.09 11.74 -10.32
C SER A 5 17.68 11.47 -8.94
N SER A 6 18.92 11.93 -8.70
CA SER A 6 19.57 11.79 -7.40
C SER A 6 18.81 12.52 -6.31
N SER A 7 18.43 13.75 -6.58
CA SER A 7 17.64 14.55 -5.63
C SER A 7 16.26 13.96 -5.40
N ARG A 8 15.66 13.43 -6.44
CA ARG A 8 14.32 12.85 -6.35
C ARG A 8 14.32 11.54 -5.55
N ILE A 9 15.31 10.69 -5.74
CA ILE A 9 15.40 9.45 -4.96
C ILE A 9 15.59 9.76 -3.47
N LYS A 10 16.40 10.75 -3.15
CA LYS A 10 16.57 11.20 -1.77
C LYS A 10 15.27 11.78 -1.21
N CYS A 11 14.57 12.59 -2.00
CA CYS A 11 13.27 13.17 -1.62
C CYS A 11 12.25 12.08 -1.33
N LEU A 12 12.18 11.06 -2.18
CA LEU A 12 11.30 9.92 -1.98
C LEU A 12 11.60 9.22 -0.66
N ARG A 13 12.87 8.91 -0.41
CA ARG A 13 13.29 8.25 0.83
C ARG A 13 12.90 9.07 2.05
N GLN A 14 13.17 10.36 2.04
CA GLN A 14 12.87 11.25 3.16
C GLN A 14 11.36 11.39 3.38
N THR A 15 10.59 11.46 2.30
CA THR A 15 9.13 11.50 2.39
C THR A 15 8.57 10.24 3.05
N LEU A 16 9.19 9.08 2.78
CA LEU A 16 8.82 7.82 3.39
C LEU A 16 9.33 7.67 4.83
N GLY A 17 10.14 8.62 5.30
CA GLY A 17 10.68 8.58 6.66
C GLY A 17 11.73 7.50 6.86
N MET A 18 12.42 7.08 5.81
CA MET A 18 13.37 5.97 5.86
C MET A 18 14.81 6.42 5.87
N THR A 19 15.66 5.65 6.56
CA THR A 19 17.12 5.82 6.48
C THR A 19 17.63 5.21 5.17
N GLN A 20 18.84 5.55 4.77
CA GLN A 20 19.48 4.93 3.60
C GLN A 20 19.57 3.41 3.76
N VAL A 21 19.89 2.95 4.97
CA VAL A 21 20.00 1.52 5.27
C VAL A 21 18.65 0.83 5.05
N ASN A 22 17.58 1.36 5.65
CA ASN A 22 16.25 0.76 5.56
C ASN A 22 15.70 0.83 4.13
N PHE A 23 15.94 1.92 3.44
CA PHE A 23 15.53 2.07 2.05
C PHE A 23 16.21 1.00 1.17
N GLY A 24 17.52 0.81 1.39
CA GLY A 24 18.27 -0.22 0.67
C GLY A 24 17.79 -1.63 1.00
N LEU A 25 17.47 -1.92 2.27
CA LEU A 25 16.95 -3.22 2.67
C LEU A 25 15.65 -3.57 1.94
N LYS A 26 14.77 -2.59 1.79
CA LYS A 26 13.50 -2.79 1.06
C LYS A 26 13.74 -3.13 -0.40
N LEU A 27 14.80 -2.60 -0.98
CA LEU A 27 15.15 -2.82 -2.39
C LEU A 27 16.08 -4.02 -2.58
N GLY A 28 16.59 -4.59 -1.50
CA GLY A 28 17.54 -5.69 -1.57
C GLY A 28 18.96 -5.25 -1.96
N VAL A 29 19.30 -4.00 -1.70
CA VAL A 29 20.65 -3.46 -2.00
C VAL A 29 21.29 -2.91 -0.74
N LYS A 30 22.60 -2.76 -0.79
CA LYS A 30 23.38 -2.23 0.34
C LYS A 30 23.25 -0.71 0.40
N ARG A 31 23.50 -0.16 1.60
CA ARG A 31 23.50 1.29 1.82
C ARG A 31 24.36 2.05 0.80
N GLY A 32 25.54 1.50 0.46
CA GLY A 32 26.46 2.13 -0.49
C GLY A 32 25.82 2.41 -1.85
N VAL A 33 24.92 1.54 -2.29
CA VAL A 33 24.20 1.73 -3.55
C VAL A 33 23.29 2.97 -3.44
N ILE A 34 22.58 3.10 -2.31
CA ILE A 34 21.68 4.24 -2.09
C ILE A 34 22.50 5.54 -1.97
N THR A 35 23.61 5.49 -1.23
CA THR A 35 24.50 6.65 -1.10
C THR A 35 24.99 7.12 -2.47
N SER A 36 25.42 6.20 -3.33
CA SER A 36 25.89 6.51 -4.68
C SER A 36 24.80 7.11 -5.56
N LEU A 37 23.58 6.58 -5.45
CA LEU A 37 22.42 7.11 -6.18
C LEU A 37 22.09 8.54 -5.73
N GLU A 38 22.05 8.76 -4.43
CA GLU A 38 21.68 10.07 -3.89
C GLU A 38 22.75 11.14 -4.11
N SER A 39 24.01 10.74 -4.20
CA SER A 39 25.10 11.67 -4.47
C SER A 39 25.35 11.94 -5.95
N GLY A 40 24.66 11.21 -6.83
CA GLY A 40 24.80 11.39 -8.27
C GLY A 40 25.98 10.64 -8.89
N ILE A 41 26.69 9.83 -8.10
CA ILE A 41 27.81 9.02 -8.62
C ILE A 41 27.28 7.97 -9.60
N THR A 42 26.12 7.37 -9.26
CA THR A 42 25.48 6.36 -10.09
C THR A 42 24.09 6.86 -10.50
N ASP A 43 23.73 6.67 -11.76
CA ASP A 43 22.39 7.02 -12.24
C ASP A 43 21.39 5.95 -11.87
N LEU A 44 20.17 6.38 -11.59
CA LEU A 44 19.06 5.45 -11.33
C LEU A 44 18.52 4.95 -12.68
N GLN A 45 18.77 3.69 -12.98
CA GLN A 45 18.36 3.03 -14.22
C GLN A 45 17.70 1.69 -13.92
N ASP A 46 17.04 1.13 -14.93
CA ASP A 46 16.49 -0.22 -14.83
C ASP A 46 17.62 -1.24 -14.64
N PRO A 47 17.39 -2.32 -13.91
CA PRO A 47 16.11 -2.69 -13.29
C PRO A 47 15.79 -2.01 -11.95
N LEU A 48 16.73 -1.30 -11.37
CA LEU A 48 16.54 -0.69 -10.04
C LEU A 48 15.44 0.37 -10.06
N LEU A 49 15.36 1.16 -11.12
CA LEU A 49 14.30 2.16 -11.26
C LEU A 49 12.91 1.51 -11.22
N SER A 50 12.71 0.43 -11.95
CA SER A 50 11.45 -0.31 -11.95
C SER A 50 11.15 -0.89 -10.57
N LEU A 51 12.18 -1.37 -9.88
CA LEU A 51 12.03 -1.93 -8.54
C LEU A 51 11.60 -0.85 -7.53
N VAL A 52 12.20 0.33 -7.59
CA VAL A 52 11.82 1.46 -6.74
C VAL A 52 10.35 1.82 -6.94
N CYS A 53 9.92 1.90 -8.19
CA CYS A 53 8.52 2.21 -8.50
C CYS A 53 7.58 1.14 -7.94
N SER A 54 7.94 -0.12 -8.08
CA SER A 54 7.11 -1.23 -7.62
C SER A 54 7.04 -1.32 -6.09
N VAL A 55 8.18 -1.21 -5.41
CA VAL A 55 8.26 -1.39 -3.96
C VAL A 55 7.61 -0.23 -3.21
N PHE A 56 7.82 0.99 -3.68
CA PHE A 56 7.37 2.19 -2.96
C PHE A 56 6.16 2.86 -3.60
N ASN A 57 5.61 2.28 -4.66
CA ASN A 57 4.48 2.83 -5.39
C ASN A 57 4.76 4.23 -5.93
N ALA A 58 6.01 4.47 -6.30
CA ALA A 58 6.44 5.74 -6.87
C ALA A 58 6.16 5.78 -8.37
N ARG A 59 5.80 6.96 -8.86
CA ARG A 59 5.55 7.13 -10.30
C ARG A 59 6.87 7.26 -11.04
N ARG A 60 7.02 6.44 -12.06
CA ARG A 60 8.22 6.41 -12.89
C ARG A 60 8.50 7.77 -13.52
N GLU A 61 7.45 8.40 -14.05
CA GLU A 61 7.56 9.71 -14.66
C GLU A 61 8.12 10.74 -13.68
N TRP A 62 7.65 10.72 -12.44
CA TRP A 62 8.16 11.65 -11.43
C TRP A 62 9.64 11.40 -11.14
N LEU A 63 10.05 10.15 -11.00
CA LEU A 63 11.46 9.81 -10.75
C LEU A 63 12.36 10.19 -11.93
N GLU A 64 11.89 10.04 -13.16
CA GLU A 64 12.67 10.33 -14.34
C GLU A 64 12.71 11.83 -14.69
N THR A 65 11.58 12.49 -14.59
CA THR A 65 11.43 13.88 -15.09
C THR A 65 11.08 14.90 -14.03
N GLY A 66 10.58 14.47 -12.89
CA GLY A 66 10.07 15.39 -11.85
C GLY A 66 8.65 15.87 -12.08
N GLU A 67 8.02 15.42 -13.16
CA GLU A 67 6.65 15.83 -13.48
C GLU A 67 5.62 14.92 -12.82
N GLY A 68 4.49 15.52 -12.43
CA GLY A 68 3.39 14.80 -11.84
C GLY A 68 3.57 14.52 -10.36
N GLU A 69 2.74 13.66 -9.84
CA GLU A 69 2.77 13.29 -8.43
C GLU A 69 3.88 12.27 -8.15
N MET A 70 4.42 12.31 -6.94
CA MET A 70 5.47 11.37 -6.50
C MET A 70 4.97 9.93 -6.48
N PHE A 71 3.76 9.70 -6.03
CA PHE A 71 3.19 8.37 -5.85
C PHE A 71 2.04 8.11 -6.82
N GLU A 72 1.89 6.83 -7.19
CA GLU A 72 0.69 6.39 -7.91
C GLU A 72 -0.52 6.57 -6.99
N PRO A 73 -1.70 6.93 -7.53
CA PRO A 73 -2.90 7.00 -6.71
C PRO A 73 -3.22 5.62 -6.17
N GLU A 74 -3.64 5.56 -4.90
CA GLU A 74 -4.08 4.32 -4.29
C GLU A 74 -5.29 3.80 -5.04
N ASP A 75 -5.25 2.51 -5.38
CA ASP A 75 -6.42 1.84 -5.93
C ASP A 75 -7.35 1.51 -4.76
N ALA A 76 -8.46 2.24 -4.66
CA ALA A 76 -9.41 2.06 -3.57
C ALA A 76 -10.04 0.66 -3.57
N GLU A 77 -10.02 -0.03 -4.69
CA GLU A 77 -10.57 -1.37 -4.81
C GLU A 77 -9.55 -2.49 -4.58
N ALA A 78 -8.27 -2.16 -4.51
CA ALA A 78 -7.22 -3.17 -4.31
C ALA A 78 -7.45 -4.06 -3.09
N PRO A 79 -7.83 -3.53 -1.91
CA PRO A 79 -8.11 -4.40 -0.77
C PRO A 79 -9.25 -5.38 -1.01
N PHE A 80 -10.24 -4.98 -1.80
CA PHE A 80 -11.34 -5.86 -2.17
C PHE A 80 -10.85 -7.02 -3.04
N TYR A 81 -10.06 -6.74 -4.07
CA TYR A 81 -9.53 -7.79 -4.95
C TYR A 81 -8.58 -8.72 -4.22
N ASP A 82 -7.77 -8.18 -3.32
CA ASP A 82 -6.86 -9.00 -2.49
C ASP A 82 -7.66 -9.96 -1.61
N ALA A 83 -8.72 -9.46 -0.96
CA ALA A 83 -9.60 -10.28 -0.14
C ALA A 83 -10.30 -11.36 -0.96
N MET A 84 -10.76 -11.02 -2.16
CA MET A 84 -11.40 -11.99 -3.06
C MET A 84 -10.42 -13.08 -3.46
N GLY A 85 -9.15 -12.74 -3.67
CA GLY A 85 -8.11 -13.73 -3.97
C GLY A 85 -7.91 -14.72 -2.84
N ILE A 86 -7.87 -14.22 -1.61
CA ILE A 86 -7.75 -15.09 -0.42
C ILE A 86 -8.95 -16.04 -0.34
N ILE A 87 -10.14 -15.51 -0.48
CA ILE A 87 -11.39 -16.29 -0.38
C ILE A 87 -11.46 -17.33 -1.51
N THR A 88 -11.07 -16.96 -2.71
CA THR A 88 -11.10 -17.84 -3.86
C THR A 88 -10.20 -19.07 -3.65
N ASN A 89 -9.10 -18.91 -2.92
CA ASN A 89 -8.15 -20.00 -2.65
C ASN A 89 -8.56 -20.89 -1.49
N ASP A 90 -9.61 -20.54 -0.75
CA ASP A 90 -10.13 -21.39 0.32
C ASP A 90 -10.78 -22.65 -0.24
N GLU A 91 -10.96 -23.64 0.65
CA GLU A 91 -11.71 -24.85 0.32
C GLU A 91 -13.12 -24.47 -0.15
N PRO A 92 -13.74 -25.27 -1.07
CA PRO A 92 -15.06 -24.92 -1.63
C PRO A 92 -16.16 -24.71 -0.61
N ASP A 93 -16.09 -25.39 0.54
CA ASP A 93 -17.11 -25.28 1.59
C ASP A 93 -16.64 -24.47 2.79
N SER A 94 -15.60 -23.64 2.63
CA SER A 94 -15.07 -22.83 3.72
C SER A 94 -16.13 -21.86 4.26
N PHE A 95 -16.00 -21.49 5.52
CA PHE A 95 -16.87 -20.50 6.13
C PHE A 95 -16.84 -19.17 5.36
N ARG A 96 -15.65 -18.75 4.94
CA ARG A 96 -15.51 -17.49 4.18
C ARG A 96 -16.35 -17.52 2.90
N LYS A 97 -16.25 -18.59 2.12
CA LYS A 97 -17.00 -18.71 0.88
C LYS A 97 -18.51 -18.74 1.13
N ARG A 98 -18.96 -19.53 2.12
CA ARG A 98 -20.36 -19.59 2.48
C ARG A 98 -20.88 -18.23 2.95
N PHE A 99 -20.08 -17.54 3.74
CA PHE A 99 -20.42 -16.22 4.26
C PHE A 99 -20.56 -15.21 3.14
N VAL A 100 -19.63 -15.18 2.19
CA VAL A 100 -19.68 -14.25 1.05
C VAL A 100 -20.89 -14.52 0.17
N ILE A 101 -21.21 -15.79 -0.09
CA ILE A 101 -22.38 -16.16 -0.88
C ILE A 101 -23.66 -15.69 -0.16
N ALA A 102 -23.78 -15.96 1.12
CA ALA A 102 -24.92 -15.52 1.91
C ALA A 102 -25.06 -14.00 1.92
N LEU A 103 -23.93 -13.31 2.07
CA LEU A 103 -23.91 -11.85 2.05
C LEU A 103 -24.39 -11.29 0.71
N ALA A 104 -23.98 -11.91 -0.39
CA ALA A 104 -24.37 -11.49 -1.73
C ALA A 104 -25.87 -11.70 -1.99
N GLU A 105 -26.48 -12.63 -1.28
CA GLU A 105 -27.89 -12.95 -1.41
C GLU A 105 -28.83 -12.06 -0.57
N LEU A 106 -28.26 -11.29 0.36
CA LEU A 106 -29.04 -10.38 1.18
C LEU A 106 -29.62 -9.24 0.34
N ASP A 107 -30.86 -8.88 0.64
CA ASP A 107 -31.43 -7.66 0.05
C ASP A 107 -30.96 -6.43 0.83
N ASP A 108 -31.37 -5.25 0.36
CA ASP A 108 -30.92 -4.00 0.97
C ASP A 108 -31.32 -3.88 2.44
N ALA A 109 -32.53 -4.33 2.78
CA ALA A 109 -33.01 -4.30 4.17
C ALA A 109 -32.18 -5.21 5.07
N GLY A 110 -31.82 -6.40 4.58
CA GLY A 110 -30.96 -7.33 5.33
C GLY A 110 -29.55 -6.78 5.52
N LEU A 111 -29.00 -6.16 4.49
CA LEU A 111 -27.70 -5.53 4.58
C LEU A 111 -27.68 -4.39 5.60
N ASP A 112 -28.71 -3.53 5.58
CA ASP A 112 -28.84 -2.44 6.53
C ASP A 112 -28.90 -2.94 7.97
N ALA A 113 -29.69 -3.99 8.21
CA ALA A 113 -29.81 -4.59 9.53
C ALA A 113 -28.46 -5.15 10.01
N MET A 114 -27.74 -5.82 9.13
CA MET A 114 -26.41 -6.35 9.46
C MET A 114 -25.42 -5.23 9.76
N GLU A 115 -25.43 -4.17 8.96
CA GLU A 115 -24.54 -3.02 9.16
C GLU A 115 -24.80 -2.37 10.53
N GLN A 116 -26.06 -2.18 10.88
CA GLN A 116 -26.43 -1.60 12.18
C GLN A 116 -25.96 -2.48 13.34
N PHE A 117 -26.10 -3.79 13.20
CA PHE A 117 -25.63 -4.73 14.23
C PHE A 117 -24.11 -4.61 14.42
N ILE A 118 -23.36 -4.59 13.34
CA ILE A 118 -21.90 -4.47 13.38
C ILE A 118 -21.49 -3.14 14.00
N ARG A 119 -22.14 -2.04 13.63
CA ARG A 119 -21.87 -0.72 14.20
C ARG A 119 -22.13 -0.68 15.70
N SER A 120 -23.20 -1.37 16.14
CA SER A 120 -23.53 -1.51 17.56
C SER A 120 -22.40 -2.20 18.33
N LEU A 121 -21.82 -3.25 17.79
CA LEU A 121 -20.69 -3.94 18.42
C LEU A 121 -19.47 -3.04 18.57
N ILE A 122 -19.17 -2.28 17.53
CA ILE A 122 -18.02 -1.37 17.55
C ILE A 122 -18.23 -0.26 18.58
N ARG A 123 -19.45 0.28 18.63
CA ARG A 123 -19.80 1.33 19.59
C ARG A 123 -19.66 0.84 21.03
N ASP A 124 -20.17 -0.34 21.32
CA ASP A 124 -20.08 -0.92 22.67
C ASP A 124 -18.64 -1.12 23.10
N THR A 125 -17.79 -1.57 22.20
CA THR A 125 -16.36 -1.73 22.47
C THR A 125 -15.72 -0.39 22.80
N GLY A 126 -16.06 0.66 22.07
CA GLY A 126 -15.58 2.01 22.31
C GLY A 126 -16.05 2.57 23.66
N THR A 127 -17.31 2.33 24.01
CA THR A 127 -17.89 2.79 25.26
C THR A 127 -17.22 2.13 26.48
N LYS A 128 -16.94 0.85 26.41
CA LYS A 128 -16.26 0.13 27.48
C LYS A 128 -14.87 0.69 27.76
N LYS A 129 -14.20 1.16 26.74
CA LYS A 129 -12.87 1.73 26.84
C LYS A 129 -12.88 3.03 27.63
N ASP A 130 -13.94 3.80 27.51
CA ASP A 130 -14.08 5.09 28.17
C ASP A 130 -14.65 4.97 29.57
N GLY A 131 -15.18 3.82 29.94
CA GLY A 131 -15.82 3.57 31.23
C GLY A 131 -14.87 3.35 32.39
N ASP A 132 -13.60 3.42 32.17
CA ASP A 132 -12.59 3.24 33.24
C ASP A 132 -12.19 4.57 33.91
#